data_92257efd4cf905ef5c92eef8fd2cff69
#
_entry.id   92257efd4cf905ef5c92eef8fd2cff69
#
_cell.length_a   1.000
_cell.length_b   1.000
_cell.length_c   1.000
_cell.angle_alpha   90.00
_cell.angle_beta   90.00
_cell.angle_gamma   90.00
#
_symmetry.space_group_name_H-M   'P 1'
#
loop_
_entity.id
_entity.type
_entity.pdbx_description
1 polymer ?
#
loop_
_entity_poly.entity_id
_entity_poly.type
_entity_poly.pdbx_seq_one_letter_code
_entity_poly.pdbx_strand_id
1 'polypeptide(L)'
;IMKDMDLIYDLKMWRPDKRSRLKGTYEAFVGRMNPEQRAAWDRFYTPLIEEFYRRNPQGRELAQWKFTRYMRDYMKVLKSLDDNVGRLLDYLDESGLAENTLVVYTSDQGFYMGEHGWFDKRFMYEESFRTPLVMRLPGGARGDIVEMVQNIDYAPTFLELAGVPVPDDIQGVSLLPLLRGEHPAGWRRSLYYHFYEYPAEHMVRRHYGARNDRWKLIHFYNDIDQWELYDLQEDPHELRNLYGLPEYAAPRREMTEELVRLQTQYGDTLALRRNGRVTAANGN
;
A
#
# COMPACT_ATOMS: atom_id res chain seq x y z
N ILE A 1 -4.10 -14.32 -8.31
CA ILE A 1 -5.05 -15.01 -7.39
C ILE A 1 -4.94 -16.53 -7.51
N MET A 2 -4.89 -17.09 -8.69
CA MET A 2 -4.87 -18.56 -8.85
C MET A 2 -3.61 -19.20 -8.28
N LYS A 3 -2.44 -18.60 -8.50
CA LYS A 3 -1.15 -19.14 -8.04
C LYS A 3 -0.75 -18.60 -6.67
N ASP A 4 -0.99 -17.31 -6.42
CA ASP A 4 -0.44 -16.62 -5.27
C ASP A 4 -1.28 -16.79 -4.00
N MET A 5 -2.60 -16.94 -4.13
CA MET A 5 -3.49 -17.13 -2.99
C MET A 5 -3.58 -18.61 -2.61
N ASP A 6 -3.04 -18.96 -1.45
CA ASP A 6 -3.03 -20.34 -0.93
C ASP A 6 -4.36 -20.70 -0.26
N LEU A 7 -4.86 -21.89 -0.58
CA LEU A 7 -6.13 -22.38 -0.02
C LEU A 7 -6.04 -22.68 1.48
N ILE A 8 -4.89 -23.10 1.94
CA ILE A 8 -4.71 -23.52 3.34
C ILE A 8 -4.36 -22.30 4.21
N TYR A 9 -3.34 -21.56 3.80
CA TYR A 9 -2.81 -20.45 4.57
C TYR A 9 -3.72 -19.24 4.54
N ASP A 10 -4.07 -18.78 3.33
CA ASP A 10 -4.82 -17.55 3.16
C ASP A 10 -6.31 -17.76 3.38
N LEU A 11 -6.87 -18.84 2.84
CA LEU A 11 -8.32 -19.08 2.83
C LEU A 11 -8.84 -20.06 3.88
N LYS A 12 -7.95 -20.64 4.70
CA LYS A 12 -8.28 -21.51 5.85
C LYS A 12 -9.02 -22.81 5.47
N MET A 13 -8.77 -23.33 4.24
CA MET A 13 -9.44 -24.53 3.71
C MET A 13 -8.71 -25.83 4.14
N TRP A 14 -8.48 -26.01 5.42
CA TRP A 14 -7.86 -27.22 5.95
C TRP A 14 -8.78 -28.44 5.82
N ARG A 15 -8.31 -29.47 5.10
CA ARG A 15 -9.00 -30.73 5.04
C ARG A 15 -8.96 -31.45 6.40
N PRO A 16 -10.12 -31.91 6.91
CA PRO A 16 -10.18 -32.62 8.20
C PRO A 16 -9.28 -33.87 8.24
N ASP A 17 -9.23 -34.62 7.15
CA ASP A 17 -8.43 -35.85 6.98
C ASP A 17 -6.90 -35.58 6.87
N LYS A 18 -6.50 -34.35 6.58
CA LYS A 18 -5.09 -33.97 6.40
C LYS A 18 -4.57 -32.98 7.46
N ARG A 19 -5.39 -32.66 8.46
CA ARG A 19 -5.03 -31.72 9.56
C ARG A 19 -3.73 -32.12 10.26
N SER A 20 -3.44 -33.42 10.37
CA SER A 20 -2.21 -33.91 11.02
C SER A 20 -0.93 -33.51 10.29
N ARG A 21 -0.95 -33.33 8.96
CA ARG A 21 0.20 -32.89 8.17
C ARG A 21 0.46 -31.40 8.25
N LEU A 22 -0.56 -30.63 8.64
CA LEU A 22 -0.55 -29.17 8.74
C LEU A 22 -0.73 -28.72 10.20
N LYS A 23 -0.52 -29.60 11.14
CA LYS A 23 -0.78 -29.38 12.57
C LYS A 23 -0.18 -28.06 13.08
N GLY A 24 1.07 -27.76 12.73
CA GLY A 24 1.72 -26.51 13.14
C GLY A 24 1.02 -25.27 12.64
N THR A 25 0.62 -25.23 11.36
CA THR A 25 -0.10 -24.12 10.76
C THR A 25 -1.50 -23.98 11.33
N TYR A 26 -2.25 -25.08 11.42
CA TYR A 26 -3.60 -25.08 11.98
C TYR A 26 -3.59 -24.62 13.44
N GLU A 27 -2.74 -25.19 14.27
CA GLU A 27 -2.61 -24.81 15.68
C GLU A 27 -2.14 -23.35 15.87
N ALA A 28 -1.32 -22.81 14.97
CA ALA A 28 -0.94 -21.41 15.01
C ALA A 28 -2.15 -20.46 14.88
N PHE A 29 -3.16 -20.84 14.09
CA PHE A 29 -4.38 -20.07 13.93
C PHE A 29 -5.40 -20.29 15.06
N VAL A 30 -5.60 -21.53 15.45
CA VAL A 30 -6.71 -21.88 16.37
C VAL A 30 -6.26 -22.16 17.80
N GLY A 31 -4.99 -22.42 18.04
CA GLY A 31 -4.45 -22.80 19.35
C GLY A 31 -4.51 -21.70 20.41
N ARG A 32 -4.67 -20.43 19.98
CA ARG A 32 -4.84 -19.27 20.86
C ARG A 32 -6.30 -18.98 21.20
N MET A 33 -7.24 -19.66 20.56
CA MET A 33 -8.67 -19.45 20.76
C MET A 33 -9.13 -20.11 22.06
N ASN A 34 -9.94 -19.40 22.82
CA ASN A 34 -10.67 -20.01 23.90
C ASN A 34 -11.77 -20.96 23.35
N PRO A 35 -12.40 -21.80 24.21
CA PRO A 35 -13.40 -22.76 23.76
C PRO A 35 -14.57 -22.14 22.99
N GLU A 36 -15.03 -20.95 23.38
CA GLU A 36 -16.15 -20.25 22.75
C GLU A 36 -15.75 -19.74 21.34
N GLN A 37 -14.60 -19.10 21.24
CA GLN A 37 -14.03 -18.65 19.96
C GLN A 37 -13.80 -19.83 19.03
N ARG A 38 -13.30 -20.96 19.55
CA ARG A 38 -13.08 -22.18 18.78
C ARG A 38 -14.40 -22.77 18.27
N ALA A 39 -15.41 -22.81 19.09
CA ALA A 39 -16.73 -23.28 18.67
C ALA A 39 -17.37 -22.38 17.61
N ALA A 40 -17.17 -21.07 17.69
CA ALA A 40 -17.62 -20.12 16.66
C ALA A 40 -16.86 -20.32 15.34
N TRP A 41 -15.54 -20.51 15.42
CA TRP A 41 -14.69 -20.83 14.27
C TRP A 41 -15.15 -22.11 13.54
N ASP A 42 -15.31 -23.20 14.29
CA ASP A 42 -15.67 -24.48 13.72
C ASP A 42 -17.10 -24.45 13.12
N ARG A 43 -18.05 -23.76 13.73
CA ARG A 43 -19.39 -23.56 13.16
C ARG A 43 -19.36 -22.85 11.79
N PHE A 44 -18.44 -21.90 11.63
CA PHE A 44 -18.34 -21.12 10.40
C PHE A 44 -17.53 -21.85 9.32
N TYR A 45 -16.33 -22.34 9.66
CA TYR A 45 -15.41 -22.88 8.66
C TYR A 45 -15.69 -24.33 8.28
N THR A 46 -16.21 -25.17 9.17
CA THR A 46 -16.42 -26.59 8.87
C THR A 46 -17.37 -26.79 7.68
N PRO A 47 -18.58 -26.22 7.66
CA PRO A 47 -19.49 -26.39 6.53
C PRO A 47 -18.91 -25.81 5.22
N LEU A 48 -18.19 -24.69 5.31
CA LEU A 48 -17.56 -24.06 4.17
C LEU A 48 -16.48 -24.93 3.54
N ILE A 49 -15.64 -25.56 4.39
CA ILE A 49 -14.58 -26.46 3.97
C ILE A 49 -15.18 -27.73 3.32
N GLU A 50 -16.19 -28.31 3.94
CA GLU A 50 -16.89 -29.50 3.40
C GLU A 50 -17.53 -29.21 2.04
N GLU A 51 -18.22 -28.08 1.90
CA GLU A 51 -18.79 -27.67 0.63
C GLU A 51 -17.73 -27.44 -0.46
N PHE A 52 -16.64 -26.75 -0.13
CA PHE A 52 -15.55 -26.51 -1.06
C PHE A 52 -14.98 -27.81 -1.62
N TYR A 53 -14.66 -28.76 -0.76
CA TYR A 53 -14.10 -30.04 -1.21
C TYR A 53 -15.12 -30.95 -1.91
N ARG A 54 -16.39 -30.85 -1.56
CA ARG A 54 -17.47 -31.55 -2.28
C ARG A 54 -17.66 -30.97 -3.69
N ARG A 55 -17.61 -29.64 -3.81
CA ARG A 55 -17.78 -28.94 -5.10
C ARG A 55 -16.55 -29.07 -5.99
N ASN A 56 -15.35 -29.12 -5.39
CA ASN A 56 -14.06 -29.26 -6.05
C ASN A 56 -13.86 -28.32 -7.25
N PRO A 57 -14.03 -26.98 -7.09
CA PRO A 57 -13.93 -26.04 -8.19
C PRO A 57 -12.54 -26.06 -8.83
N GLN A 58 -12.47 -25.88 -10.16
CA GLN A 58 -11.26 -25.88 -10.94
C GLN A 58 -11.16 -24.66 -11.87
N GLY A 59 -9.97 -24.33 -12.35
CA GLY A 59 -9.74 -23.29 -13.35
C GLY A 59 -10.36 -21.93 -12.95
N ARG A 60 -11.15 -21.34 -13.84
CA ARG A 60 -11.81 -20.05 -13.61
C ARG A 60 -12.78 -20.08 -12.42
N GLU A 61 -13.49 -21.19 -12.22
CA GLU A 61 -14.40 -21.33 -11.08
C GLU A 61 -13.65 -21.29 -9.75
N LEU A 62 -12.47 -21.94 -9.67
CA LEU A 62 -11.61 -21.88 -8.50
C LEU A 62 -11.10 -20.46 -8.26
N ALA A 63 -10.70 -19.74 -9.31
CA ALA A 63 -10.27 -18.34 -9.18
C ALA A 63 -11.36 -17.43 -8.64
N GLN A 64 -12.57 -17.56 -9.16
CA GLN A 64 -13.75 -16.81 -8.69
C GLN A 64 -14.10 -17.17 -7.24
N TRP A 65 -14.01 -18.45 -6.89
CA TRP A 65 -14.28 -18.92 -5.54
C TRP A 65 -13.24 -18.32 -4.55
N LYS A 66 -11.95 -18.41 -4.87
CA LYS A 66 -10.86 -17.83 -4.07
C LYS A 66 -11.08 -16.34 -3.84
N PHE A 67 -11.31 -15.58 -4.91
CA PHE A 67 -11.56 -14.15 -4.84
C PHE A 67 -12.78 -13.82 -3.96
N THR A 68 -13.90 -14.47 -4.21
CA THR A 68 -15.14 -14.24 -3.45
C THR A 68 -14.94 -14.58 -1.97
N ARG A 69 -14.24 -15.68 -1.69
CA ARG A 69 -13.96 -16.11 -0.31
C ARG A 69 -13.08 -15.12 0.42
N TYR A 70 -11.99 -14.69 -0.23
CA TYR A 70 -11.07 -13.69 0.29
C TYR A 70 -11.78 -12.36 0.57
N MET A 71 -12.50 -11.83 -0.42
CA MET A 71 -13.22 -10.56 -0.29
C MET A 71 -14.25 -10.58 0.84
N ARG A 72 -14.96 -11.70 1.04
CA ARG A 72 -15.92 -11.81 2.16
C ARG A 72 -15.24 -11.70 3.52
N ASP A 73 -14.06 -12.28 3.69
CA ASP A 73 -13.31 -12.16 4.95
C ASP A 73 -12.71 -10.76 5.11
N TYR A 74 -12.16 -10.19 4.05
CA TYR A 74 -11.66 -8.83 4.03
C TYR A 74 -12.74 -7.81 4.42
N MET A 75 -13.92 -7.89 3.80
CA MET A 75 -15.05 -7.01 4.11
C MET A 75 -15.57 -7.13 5.55
N LYS A 76 -15.46 -8.31 6.17
CA LYS A 76 -15.80 -8.47 7.59
C LYS A 76 -14.83 -7.73 8.50
N VAL A 77 -13.53 -7.74 8.16
CA VAL A 77 -12.52 -6.98 8.89
C VAL A 77 -12.77 -5.48 8.74
N LEU A 78 -13.06 -5.02 7.50
CA LEU A 78 -13.41 -3.61 7.25
C LEU A 78 -14.66 -3.19 8.03
N LYS A 79 -15.70 -4.04 8.09
CA LYS A 79 -16.90 -3.74 8.89
C LYS A 79 -16.57 -3.58 10.38
N SER A 80 -15.74 -4.46 10.91
CA SER A 80 -15.30 -4.35 12.32
C SER A 80 -14.46 -3.09 12.55
N LEU A 81 -13.59 -2.73 11.60
CA LEU A 81 -12.80 -1.51 11.66
C LEU A 81 -13.72 -0.28 11.66
N ASP A 82 -14.66 -0.21 10.72
CA ASP A 82 -15.63 0.88 10.59
C ASP A 82 -16.43 1.11 11.88
N ASP A 83 -16.96 0.03 12.47
CA ASP A 83 -17.70 0.08 13.75
C ASP A 83 -16.83 0.64 14.89
N ASN A 84 -15.55 0.26 14.95
CA ASN A 84 -14.67 0.73 16.01
C ASN A 84 -14.19 2.18 15.78
N VAL A 85 -13.99 2.59 14.52
CA VAL A 85 -13.74 4.00 14.18
C VAL A 85 -14.94 4.84 14.55
N GLY A 86 -16.18 4.40 14.24
CA GLY A 86 -17.41 5.07 14.67
C GLY A 86 -17.46 5.29 16.17
N ARG A 87 -17.24 4.24 16.96
CA ARG A 87 -17.21 4.33 18.45
C ARG A 87 -16.16 5.32 18.98
N LEU A 88 -15.00 5.40 18.31
CA LEU A 88 -13.96 6.37 18.68
C LEU A 88 -14.42 7.81 18.40
N LEU A 89 -15.05 8.03 17.25
CA LEU A 89 -15.57 9.35 16.87
C LEU A 89 -16.71 9.79 17.83
N ASP A 90 -17.63 8.89 18.15
CA ASP A 90 -18.70 9.14 19.12
C ASP A 90 -18.11 9.52 20.50
N TYR A 91 -17.09 8.81 20.97
CA TYR A 91 -16.41 9.14 22.20
C TYR A 91 -15.77 10.54 22.20
N LEU A 92 -15.12 10.93 21.10
CA LEU A 92 -14.54 12.28 20.97
C LEU A 92 -15.62 13.37 21.06
N ASP A 93 -16.76 13.14 20.43
CA ASP A 93 -17.88 14.09 20.44
C ASP A 93 -18.54 14.14 21.82
N GLU A 94 -18.86 13.01 22.46
CA GLU A 94 -19.47 12.91 23.77
C GLU A 94 -18.58 13.48 24.90
N SER A 95 -17.27 13.33 24.79
CA SER A 95 -16.31 13.85 25.78
C SER A 95 -15.93 15.32 25.57
N GLY A 96 -16.38 15.94 24.46
CA GLY A 96 -16.01 17.31 24.12
C GLY A 96 -14.57 17.47 23.61
N LEU A 97 -13.86 16.37 23.38
CA LEU A 97 -12.48 16.40 22.88
C LEU A 97 -12.39 16.68 21.39
N ALA A 98 -13.47 16.51 20.63
CA ALA A 98 -13.49 16.67 19.18
C ALA A 98 -13.04 18.08 18.73
N GLU A 99 -13.35 19.12 19.52
CA GLU A 99 -12.98 20.52 19.22
C GLU A 99 -11.46 20.81 19.31
N ASN A 100 -10.70 19.90 19.93
CA ASN A 100 -9.25 20.05 20.11
C ASN A 100 -8.46 18.79 19.72
N THR A 101 -9.01 18.01 18.79
CA THR A 101 -8.36 16.75 18.33
C THR A 101 -8.28 16.70 16.81
N LEU A 102 -7.07 16.64 16.27
CA LEU A 102 -6.85 16.23 14.89
C LEU A 102 -7.11 14.74 14.76
N VAL A 103 -8.07 14.33 13.95
CA VAL A 103 -8.33 12.93 13.61
C VAL A 103 -7.70 12.61 12.27
N VAL A 104 -6.93 11.53 12.19
CA VAL A 104 -6.30 11.06 10.96
C VAL A 104 -6.65 9.59 10.75
N TYR A 105 -7.24 9.28 9.61
CA TYR A 105 -7.44 7.92 9.13
C TYR A 105 -6.59 7.70 7.89
N THR A 106 -5.68 6.73 7.96
CA THR A 106 -4.74 6.43 6.87
C THR A 106 -4.27 4.97 6.93
N SER A 107 -3.45 4.59 5.98
CA SER A 107 -2.73 3.31 5.95
C SER A 107 -1.24 3.56 5.66
N ASP A 108 -0.39 2.62 6.04
CA ASP A 108 1.05 2.62 5.74
C ASP A 108 1.34 2.30 4.26
N GLN A 109 0.46 1.53 3.61
CA GLN A 109 0.52 1.20 2.18
C GLN A 109 -0.87 0.88 1.63
N GLY A 110 -0.97 0.79 0.29
CA GLY A 110 -2.11 0.21 -0.39
C GLY A 110 -2.09 -1.33 -0.38
N PHE A 111 -2.97 -1.96 -1.18
CA PHE A 111 -3.10 -3.41 -1.20
C PHE A 111 -3.77 -3.90 -2.49
N TYR A 112 -3.19 -4.91 -3.14
CA TYR A 112 -3.82 -5.59 -4.28
C TYR A 112 -4.93 -6.53 -3.80
N MET A 113 -6.08 -6.42 -4.41
CA MET A 113 -7.23 -7.29 -4.13
C MET A 113 -7.60 -8.17 -5.32
N GLY A 114 -6.65 -8.40 -6.20
CA GLY A 114 -6.80 -9.18 -7.42
C GLY A 114 -6.32 -8.47 -8.67
N GLU A 115 -6.07 -7.17 -8.59
CA GLU A 115 -5.47 -6.38 -9.66
C GLU A 115 -4.11 -6.97 -10.02
N HIS A 116 -3.72 -6.91 -11.28
CA HIS A 116 -2.54 -7.57 -11.84
C HIS A 116 -2.47 -9.09 -11.58
N GLY A 117 -3.56 -9.70 -11.10
CA GLY A 117 -3.62 -11.11 -10.69
C GLY A 117 -3.01 -11.39 -9.30
N TRP A 118 -2.65 -10.37 -8.56
CA TRP A 118 -2.01 -10.46 -7.24
C TRP A 118 -2.96 -10.16 -6.09
N PHE A 119 -2.53 -10.51 -4.90
CA PHE A 119 -2.95 -9.95 -3.63
C PHE A 119 -1.70 -9.64 -2.80
N ASP A 120 -1.81 -8.79 -1.74
CA ASP A 120 -0.69 -8.25 -0.98
C ASP A 120 -0.22 -6.87 -1.54
N LYS A 121 1.06 -6.52 -1.52
CA LYS A 121 1.57 -5.16 -1.72
C LYS A 121 3.00 -5.17 -2.25
N ARG A 122 3.68 -4.04 -2.25
CA ARG A 122 5.13 -3.74 -2.42
C ARG A 122 5.53 -3.21 -3.78
N PHE A 123 4.92 -3.61 -4.88
CA PHE A 123 5.21 -2.98 -6.15
C PHE A 123 4.70 -1.52 -6.16
N MET A 124 5.34 -0.67 -6.98
CA MET A 124 4.98 0.75 -7.07
C MET A 124 3.70 1.02 -7.90
N TYR A 125 2.88 0.02 -8.20
CA TYR A 125 1.59 0.24 -8.87
C TYR A 125 0.59 0.90 -7.93
N GLU A 126 -0.38 1.65 -8.48
CA GLU A 126 -1.28 2.51 -7.69
C GLU A 126 -2.00 1.76 -6.56
N GLU A 127 -2.41 0.51 -6.76
CA GLU A 127 -3.11 -0.27 -5.75
C GLU A 127 -2.26 -0.50 -4.48
N SER A 128 -0.95 -0.64 -4.62
CA SER A 128 -0.01 -0.80 -3.51
C SER A 128 0.60 0.53 -3.05
N PHE A 129 0.77 1.48 -3.95
CA PHE A 129 1.46 2.75 -3.70
C PHE A 129 0.54 3.81 -3.12
N ARG A 130 -0.71 3.86 -3.57
CA ARG A 130 -1.69 4.85 -3.13
C ARG A 130 -2.38 4.38 -1.84
N THR A 131 -2.36 5.23 -0.81
CA THR A 131 -3.01 4.97 0.47
C THR A 131 -4.19 5.91 0.68
N PRO A 132 -5.23 5.50 1.43
CA PRO A 132 -6.25 6.43 1.87
C PRO A 132 -5.65 7.44 2.86
N LEU A 133 -6.10 8.69 2.79
CA LEU A 133 -5.83 9.70 3.81
C LEU A 133 -7.07 10.57 3.99
N VAL A 134 -7.64 10.50 5.18
CA VAL A 134 -8.74 11.36 5.61
C VAL A 134 -8.33 12.06 6.88
N MET A 135 -8.43 13.40 6.91
CA MET A 135 -8.06 14.19 8.08
C MET A 135 -9.20 15.12 8.49
N ARG A 136 -9.46 15.21 9.80
CA ARG A 136 -10.41 16.18 10.39
C ARG A 136 -9.65 17.09 11.34
N LEU A 137 -9.35 18.31 10.87
CA LEU A 137 -8.81 19.38 11.70
C LEU A 137 -9.97 20.24 12.23
N PRO A 138 -10.12 20.48 13.54
CA PRO A 138 -11.12 21.42 14.07
C PRO A 138 -10.98 22.80 13.44
N GLY A 139 -12.08 23.31 12.87
CA GLY A 139 -12.05 24.59 12.14
C GLY A 139 -11.33 24.58 10.79
N GLY A 140 -10.85 23.43 10.35
CA GLY A 140 -10.19 23.27 9.05
C GLY A 140 -11.13 23.31 7.84
N ALA A 141 -10.54 23.32 6.65
CA ALA A 141 -11.26 23.27 5.39
C ALA A 141 -12.01 21.93 5.21
N ARG A 142 -13.05 21.97 4.36
CA ARG A 142 -13.81 20.77 3.98
C ARG A 142 -13.69 20.58 2.48
N GLY A 143 -13.56 19.33 2.05
CA GLY A 143 -13.47 18.94 0.64
C GLY A 143 -12.31 18.03 0.35
N ASP A 144 -12.10 17.79 -0.94
CA ASP A 144 -11.01 16.97 -1.43
C ASP A 144 -9.76 17.83 -1.64
N ILE A 145 -8.62 17.31 -1.19
CA ILE A 145 -7.29 17.88 -1.43
C ILE A 145 -6.67 17.06 -2.56
N VAL A 146 -6.34 17.73 -3.66
CA VAL A 146 -5.80 17.07 -4.88
C VAL A 146 -4.27 17.12 -4.95
N GLU A 147 -3.64 17.92 -4.10
CA GLU A 147 -2.19 18.01 -4.00
C GLU A 147 -1.57 16.67 -3.59
N MET A 148 -0.41 16.36 -4.16
CA MET A 148 0.34 15.15 -3.81
C MET A 148 0.86 15.21 -2.38
N VAL A 149 0.47 14.23 -1.56
CA VAL A 149 0.91 14.08 -0.17
C VAL A 149 1.56 12.72 0.03
N GLN A 150 2.37 12.59 1.07
CA GLN A 150 3.09 11.36 1.42
C GLN A 150 2.98 11.10 2.92
N ASN A 151 3.19 9.84 3.32
CA ASN A 151 3.23 9.46 4.74
C ASN A 151 4.35 10.16 5.53
N ILE A 152 5.44 10.57 4.89
CA ILE A 152 6.51 11.37 5.54
C ILE A 152 6.05 12.77 5.94
N ASP A 153 4.89 13.23 5.46
CA ASP A 153 4.31 14.55 5.78
C ASP A 153 3.58 14.56 7.14
N TYR A 154 3.28 13.40 7.70
CA TYR A 154 2.53 13.34 8.97
C TYR A 154 3.34 13.89 10.13
N ALA A 155 4.61 13.52 10.26
CA ALA A 155 5.45 13.97 11.35
C ALA A 155 5.60 15.51 11.38
N PRO A 156 5.99 16.20 10.29
CA PRO A 156 6.08 17.67 10.30
C PRO A 156 4.71 18.33 10.52
N THR A 157 3.60 17.73 10.06
CA THR A 157 2.25 18.23 10.33
C THR A 157 1.92 18.19 11.82
N PHE A 158 2.23 17.09 12.50
CA PHE A 158 1.95 16.96 13.93
C PHE A 158 2.84 17.86 14.78
N LEU A 159 4.11 17.99 14.41
CA LEU A 159 5.03 18.90 15.10
C LEU A 159 4.58 20.36 14.98
N GLU A 160 4.25 20.80 13.77
CA GLU A 160 3.77 22.16 13.54
C GLU A 160 2.46 22.44 14.30
N LEU A 161 1.52 21.49 14.28
CA LEU A 161 0.25 21.61 15.01
C LEU A 161 0.49 21.71 16.53
N ALA A 162 1.49 21.02 17.04
CA ALA A 162 1.88 21.04 18.45
C ALA A 162 2.73 22.28 18.82
N GLY A 163 3.10 23.13 17.87
CA GLY A 163 3.97 24.29 18.09
C GLY A 163 5.44 23.90 18.37
N VAL A 164 5.84 22.71 17.93
CA VAL A 164 7.21 22.18 18.06
C VAL A 164 7.97 22.42 16.75
N PRO A 165 9.21 22.92 16.79
CA PRO A 165 10.03 23.07 15.59
C PRO A 165 10.22 21.74 14.86
N VAL A 166 10.07 21.77 13.54
CA VAL A 166 10.33 20.61 12.68
C VAL A 166 11.85 20.47 12.50
N PRO A 167 12.45 19.31 12.84
CA PRO A 167 13.87 19.05 12.61
C PRO A 167 14.26 19.11 11.13
N ASP A 168 15.48 19.59 10.84
CA ASP A 168 15.96 19.80 9.46
C ASP A 168 16.17 18.50 8.67
N ASP A 169 16.27 17.35 9.34
CA ASP A 169 16.42 16.04 8.73
C ASP A 169 15.10 15.40 8.31
N ILE A 170 13.95 15.99 8.64
CA ILE A 170 12.65 15.57 8.17
C ILE A 170 12.44 16.01 6.71
N GLN A 171 12.26 15.04 5.82
CA GLN A 171 12.08 15.27 4.38
C GLN A 171 10.65 15.58 3.97
N GLY A 172 9.68 15.35 4.85
CA GLY A 172 8.26 15.64 4.62
C GLY A 172 7.95 17.14 4.74
N VAL A 173 6.76 17.50 4.28
CA VAL A 173 6.22 18.86 4.34
C VAL A 173 4.92 18.85 5.12
N SER A 174 4.72 19.82 6.02
CA SER A 174 3.48 19.92 6.78
C SER A 174 2.25 20.06 5.88
N LEU A 175 1.21 19.29 6.17
CA LEU A 175 -0.09 19.34 5.51
C LEU A 175 -0.99 20.46 6.07
N LEU A 176 -0.54 21.16 7.09
CA LEU A 176 -1.37 22.15 7.80
C LEU A 176 -1.91 23.27 6.90
N PRO A 177 -1.14 23.82 5.92
CA PRO A 177 -1.68 24.77 4.96
C PRO A 177 -2.86 24.20 4.15
N LEU A 178 -2.71 22.96 3.64
CA LEU A 178 -3.78 22.29 2.88
C LEU A 178 -5.02 22.06 3.75
N LEU A 179 -4.83 21.63 5.00
CA LEU A 179 -5.93 21.43 5.95
C LEU A 179 -6.65 22.72 6.32
N ARG A 180 -6.01 23.87 6.14
CA ARG A 180 -6.61 25.21 6.28
C ARG A 180 -7.24 25.75 5.00
N GLY A 181 -7.16 25.00 3.89
CA GLY A 181 -7.68 25.40 2.59
C GLY A 181 -6.75 26.31 1.80
N GLU A 182 -5.47 26.32 2.15
CA GLU A 182 -4.44 27.03 1.39
C GLU A 182 -3.85 26.10 0.32
N HIS A 183 -3.44 26.68 -0.82
CA HIS A 183 -2.84 25.95 -1.94
C HIS A 183 -1.47 26.55 -2.28
N PRO A 184 -0.39 26.17 -1.56
CA PRO A 184 0.93 26.75 -1.76
C PRO A 184 1.46 26.50 -3.18
N ALA A 185 1.86 27.58 -3.88
CA ALA A 185 2.30 27.53 -5.27
C ALA A 185 3.54 26.62 -5.51
N GLY A 186 4.36 26.41 -4.47
CA GLY A 186 5.54 25.55 -4.52
C GLY A 186 5.29 24.11 -4.09
N TRP A 187 4.04 23.67 -4.00
CA TRP A 187 3.75 22.30 -3.58
C TRP A 187 4.34 21.28 -4.54
N ARG A 188 4.71 20.10 -4.02
CA ARG A 188 5.31 19.04 -4.84
C ARG A 188 4.40 18.57 -5.96
N ARG A 189 5.01 18.24 -7.11
CA ARG A 189 4.32 17.73 -8.31
C ARG A 189 4.70 16.32 -8.66
N SER A 190 5.58 15.70 -7.87
CA SER A 190 6.08 14.35 -8.11
C SER A 190 6.46 13.68 -6.80
N LEU A 191 6.40 12.36 -6.81
CA LEU A 191 6.71 11.49 -5.69
C LEU A 191 7.86 10.56 -6.08
N TYR A 192 8.69 10.20 -5.09
CA TYR A 192 9.74 9.21 -5.20
C TYR A 192 9.40 7.97 -4.38
N TYR A 193 9.74 6.81 -4.90
CA TYR A 193 9.61 5.53 -4.24
C TYR A 193 10.86 4.69 -4.44
N HIS A 194 11.29 3.95 -3.39
CA HIS A 194 12.36 2.96 -3.49
C HIS A 194 12.07 1.76 -2.61
N PHE A 195 12.07 0.57 -3.22
CA PHE A 195 11.92 -0.72 -2.56
C PHE A 195 13.25 -1.48 -2.60
N TYR A 196 13.82 -1.79 -1.43
CA TYR A 196 15.17 -2.33 -1.28
C TYR A 196 15.22 -3.84 -1.03
N GLU A 197 14.11 -4.41 -0.54
CA GLU A 197 14.07 -5.76 0.02
C GLU A 197 14.06 -6.84 -1.07
N TYR A 198 15.22 -7.42 -1.36
CA TYR A 198 15.34 -8.58 -2.25
C TYR A 198 16.75 -9.19 -2.15
N PRO A 199 16.92 -10.56 -2.14
CA PRO A 199 15.84 -11.54 -1.99
C PRO A 199 15.27 -11.54 -0.56
N ALA A 200 13.96 -11.78 -0.44
CA ALA A 200 13.24 -11.81 0.83
C ALA A 200 12.01 -12.71 0.73
N GLU A 201 11.23 -12.81 1.81
CA GLU A 201 10.06 -13.69 1.90
C GLU A 201 9.08 -13.51 0.73
N HIS A 202 8.87 -12.27 0.29
CA HIS A 202 7.89 -11.95 -0.75
C HIS A 202 8.44 -11.96 -2.18
N MET A 203 9.74 -12.09 -2.35
CA MET A 203 10.42 -12.20 -3.66
C MET A 203 10.10 -11.06 -4.65
N VAL A 204 9.66 -9.91 -4.15
CA VAL A 204 9.46 -8.69 -4.95
C VAL A 204 10.83 -8.10 -5.31
N ARG A 205 11.05 -7.87 -6.60
CA ARG A 205 12.31 -7.34 -7.11
C ARG A 205 12.56 -5.91 -6.64
N ARG A 206 13.82 -5.58 -6.36
CA ARG A 206 14.20 -4.20 -6.03
C ARG A 206 13.84 -3.26 -7.15
N HIS A 207 13.22 -2.16 -6.82
CA HIS A 207 12.86 -1.16 -7.80
C HIS A 207 12.77 0.22 -7.15
N TYR A 208 12.91 1.23 -7.96
CA TYR A 208 12.63 2.61 -7.61
C TYR A 208 11.89 3.29 -8.75
N GLY A 209 11.30 4.43 -8.47
CA GLY A 209 10.55 5.14 -9.49
C GLY A 209 10.16 6.55 -9.09
N ALA A 210 9.63 7.26 -10.06
CA ALA A 210 9.01 8.57 -9.90
C ALA A 210 7.58 8.55 -10.47
N ARG A 211 6.69 9.31 -9.83
CA ARG A 211 5.30 9.47 -10.24
C ARG A 211 4.93 10.95 -10.20
N ASN A 212 4.33 11.48 -11.26
CA ASN A 212 3.65 12.77 -11.26
C ASN A 212 2.15 12.59 -11.53
N ASP A 213 1.40 13.66 -11.81
CA ASP A 213 -0.07 13.58 -12.02
C ASP A 213 -0.47 12.68 -13.19
N ARG A 214 0.39 12.50 -14.18
CA ARG A 214 0.10 11.74 -15.38
C ARG A 214 0.99 10.53 -15.56
N TRP A 215 2.28 10.66 -15.29
CA TRP A 215 3.27 9.65 -15.64
C TRP A 215 3.83 8.93 -14.43
N LYS A 216 4.08 7.65 -14.58
CA LYS A 216 4.84 6.84 -13.62
C LYS A 216 5.97 6.13 -14.36
N LEU A 217 7.20 6.28 -13.85
CA LEU A 217 8.39 5.60 -14.32
C LEU A 217 8.92 4.69 -13.22
N ILE A 218 9.14 3.41 -13.52
CA ILE A 218 9.66 2.41 -12.59
C ILE A 218 10.90 1.76 -13.20
N HIS A 219 11.93 1.55 -12.40
CA HIS A 219 13.13 0.81 -12.75
C HIS A 219 13.35 -0.36 -11.81
N PHE A 220 13.20 -1.57 -12.31
CA PHE A 220 13.63 -2.79 -11.63
C PHE A 220 15.12 -2.99 -11.91
N TYR A 221 15.91 -3.13 -10.85
CA TYR A 221 17.35 -3.11 -10.95
C TYR A 221 18.01 -4.31 -10.23
N ASN A 222 19.31 -4.51 -10.41
CA ASN A 222 20.19 -5.60 -9.97
C ASN A 222 20.18 -6.80 -10.89
N ASP A 223 19.33 -7.78 -10.60
CA ASP A 223 19.24 -9.07 -11.27
C ASP A 223 18.38 -9.03 -12.53
N ILE A 224 17.56 -8.02 -12.63
CA ILE A 224 16.86 -7.62 -13.86
C ILE A 224 17.14 -6.13 -14.10
N ASP A 225 17.19 -5.73 -15.34
CA ASP A 225 17.28 -4.33 -15.78
C ASP A 225 16.07 -4.03 -16.65
N GLN A 226 14.96 -3.74 -16.00
CA GLN A 226 13.69 -3.52 -16.69
C GLN A 226 13.11 -2.16 -16.29
N TRP A 227 12.69 -1.43 -17.32
CA TRP A 227 12.02 -0.16 -17.17
C TRP A 227 10.56 -0.25 -17.56
N GLU A 228 9.73 0.49 -16.83
CA GLU A 228 8.31 0.60 -17.11
C GLU A 228 7.90 2.07 -17.08
N LEU A 229 7.05 2.46 -18.05
CA LEU A 229 6.45 3.79 -18.13
C LEU A 229 4.95 3.64 -18.33
N TYR A 230 4.17 4.34 -17.52
CA TYR A 230 2.70 4.31 -17.59
C TYR A 230 2.13 5.71 -17.72
N ASP A 231 1.07 5.84 -18.52
CA ASP A 231 0.22 7.03 -18.60
C ASP A 231 -1.01 6.81 -17.71
N LEU A 232 -0.99 7.33 -16.49
CA LEU A 232 -2.03 7.10 -15.49
C LEU A 232 -3.39 7.72 -15.83
N GLN A 233 -3.43 8.63 -16.81
CA GLN A 233 -4.67 9.22 -17.30
C GLN A 233 -5.35 8.32 -18.32
N GLU A 234 -4.59 7.69 -19.22
CA GLU A 234 -5.11 6.79 -20.24
C GLU A 234 -5.17 5.33 -19.80
N ASP A 235 -4.27 4.94 -18.87
CA ASP A 235 -4.15 3.59 -18.32
C ASP A 235 -4.00 3.64 -16.78
N PRO A 236 -5.06 4.00 -16.05
CA PRO A 236 -5.03 4.11 -14.59
C PRO A 236 -4.77 2.76 -13.87
N HIS A 237 -4.86 1.65 -14.59
CA HIS A 237 -4.58 0.30 -14.07
C HIS A 237 -3.20 -0.22 -14.44
N GLU A 238 -2.36 0.60 -15.10
CA GLU A 238 -0.96 0.28 -15.39
C GLU A 238 -0.76 -1.08 -16.08
N LEU A 239 -1.60 -1.37 -17.08
CA LEU A 239 -1.59 -2.64 -17.81
C LEU A 239 -0.71 -2.63 -19.05
N ARG A 240 -0.34 -1.43 -19.55
CA ARG A 240 0.42 -1.25 -20.79
C ARG A 240 1.72 -0.51 -20.53
N ASN A 241 2.83 -1.23 -20.50
CA ASN A 241 4.15 -0.61 -20.42
C ASN A 241 4.50 0.11 -21.73
N LEU A 242 4.71 1.42 -21.65
CA LEU A 242 5.01 2.33 -22.78
C LEU A 242 6.50 2.60 -22.98
N TYR A 243 7.37 2.12 -22.06
CA TYR A 243 8.78 2.52 -22.00
C TYR A 243 9.56 2.27 -23.29
N GLY A 244 9.32 1.14 -23.95
CA GLY A 244 9.99 0.74 -25.20
C GLY A 244 9.44 1.38 -26.48
N LEU A 245 8.34 2.14 -26.39
CA LEU A 245 7.66 2.70 -27.55
C LEU A 245 8.26 4.05 -27.97
N PRO A 246 8.67 4.24 -29.25
CA PRO A 246 9.34 5.46 -29.72
C PRO A 246 8.50 6.74 -29.52
N GLU A 247 7.19 6.66 -29.68
CA GLU A 247 6.26 7.79 -29.53
C GLU A 247 6.23 8.36 -28.09
N TYR A 248 6.68 7.60 -27.10
CA TYR A 248 6.77 8.03 -25.71
C TYR A 248 8.18 8.46 -25.27
N ALA A 249 9.07 8.74 -26.23
CA ALA A 249 10.44 9.16 -25.92
C ALA A 249 10.52 10.48 -25.12
N ALA A 250 9.59 11.42 -25.37
CA ALA A 250 9.56 12.69 -24.66
C ALA A 250 9.16 12.52 -23.19
N PRO A 251 8.01 11.92 -22.82
CA PRO A 251 7.66 11.69 -21.43
C PRO A 251 8.65 10.76 -20.70
N ARG A 252 9.22 9.77 -21.39
CA ARG A 252 10.28 8.93 -20.81
C ARG A 252 11.50 9.76 -20.39
N ARG A 253 11.97 10.69 -21.22
CA ARG A 253 13.10 11.57 -20.88
C ARG A 253 12.74 12.47 -19.70
N GLU A 254 11.60 13.13 -19.75
CA GLU A 254 11.12 14.01 -18.68
C GLU A 254 11.06 13.28 -17.33
N MET A 255 10.47 12.09 -17.31
CA MET A 255 10.35 11.31 -16.08
C MET A 255 11.71 10.74 -15.60
N THR A 256 12.65 10.48 -16.50
CA THR A 256 14.02 10.09 -16.14
C THR A 256 14.77 11.25 -15.48
N GLU A 257 14.63 12.46 -16.01
CA GLU A 257 15.22 13.66 -15.43
C GLU A 257 14.61 13.95 -14.05
N GLU A 258 13.30 13.83 -13.92
CA GLU A 258 12.59 14.01 -12.65
C GLU A 258 12.98 12.96 -11.62
N LEU A 259 13.08 11.70 -12.01
CA LEU A 259 13.56 10.63 -11.13
C LEU A 259 14.93 10.96 -10.53
N VAL A 260 15.86 11.43 -11.35
CA VAL A 260 17.20 11.81 -10.89
C VAL A 260 17.18 13.04 -9.98
N ARG A 261 16.33 14.00 -10.29
CA ARG A 261 16.13 15.17 -9.43
C ARG A 261 15.65 14.74 -8.03
N LEU A 262 14.67 13.84 -7.97
CA LEU A 262 14.13 13.31 -6.72
C LEU A 262 15.17 12.47 -5.96
N GLN A 263 15.90 11.59 -6.64
CA GLN A 263 16.99 10.82 -6.02
C GLN A 263 18.05 11.73 -5.39
N THR A 264 18.36 12.85 -6.04
CA THR A 264 19.29 13.86 -5.50
C THR A 264 18.67 14.58 -4.32
N GLN A 265 17.44 15.01 -4.43
CA GLN A 265 16.71 15.73 -3.37
C GLN A 265 16.62 14.89 -2.09
N TYR A 266 16.34 13.61 -2.20
CA TYR A 266 16.20 12.70 -1.05
C TYR A 266 17.50 11.99 -0.65
N GLY A 267 18.61 12.30 -1.31
CA GLY A 267 19.93 11.77 -0.97
C GLY A 267 20.06 10.26 -1.21
N ASP A 268 19.35 9.69 -2.17
CA ASP A 268 19.45 8.27 -2.51
C ASP A 268 20.72 7.97 -3.31
N THR A 269 21.85 7.92 -2.59
CA THR A 269 23.17 7.69 -3.15
C THR A 269 23.32 6.29 -3.79
N LEU A 270 22.55 5.31 -3.33
CA LEU A 270 22.57 3.95 -3.89
C LEU A 270 22.06 3.96 -5.35
N ALA A 271 20.92 4.59 -5.58
CA ALA A 271 20.33 4.72 -6.90
C ALA A 271 21.19 5.60 -7.83
N LEU A 272 21.71 6.72 -7.32
CA LEU A 272 22.58 7.64 -8.08
C LEU A 272 23.90 6.99 -8.51
N ARG A 273 24.55 6.20 -7.65
CA ARG A 273 25.79 5.45 -8.00
C ARG A 273 25.53 4.43 -9.11
N ARG A 274 24.43 3.73 -9.07
CA ARG A 274 24.07 2.72 -10.09
C ARG A 274 23.78 3.35 -11.45
N ASN A 275 23.25 4.56 -11.47
CA ASN A 275 23.00 5.31 -12.69
C ASN A 275 24.28 6.00 -13.25
N GLY A 276 25.46 5.73 -12.65
CA GLY A 276 26.75 6.31 -13.08
C GLY A 276 26.87 7.80 -12.83
N ARG A 277 26.02 8.38 -11.98
CA ARG A 277 25.94 9.83 -11.72
C ARG A 277 26.66 10.29 -10.46
N VAL A 278 27.06 9.35 -9.61
CA VAL A 278 27.92 9.61 -8.46
C VAL A 278 29.04 8.58 -8.45
N THR A 279 30.28 9.01 -8.61
CA THR A 279 31.46 8.17 -8.37
C THR A 279 31.52 7.79 -6.90
N ALA A 280 31.97 6.58 -6.58
CA ALA A 280 32.23 6.19 -5.22
C ALA A 280 33.21 7.24 -4.62
N ALA A 281 32.72 8.10 -3.74
CA ALA A 281 33.59 8.89 -2.90
C ALA A 281 34.42 7.89 -2.08
N ASN A 282 35.74 7.96 -2.20
CA ASN A 282 36.68 7.13 -1.51
C ASN A 282 36.32 7.09 -0.03
N GLY A 283 35.83 5.93 0.44
CA GLY A 283 35.70 5.68 1.86
C GLY A 283 37.10 5.59 2.45
N ASN A 284 37.41 6.47 3.33
CA ASN A 284 38.37 6.26 4.40
C ASN A 284 37.65 5.78 5.63
#